data_eb744c2f1c01c94a1a64652a59261d66
#
_entry.id   eb744c2f1c01c94a1a64652a59261d66
#
_cell.length_a   1.000
_cell.length_b   1.000
_cell.length_c   1.000
_cell.angle_alpha   90.00
_cell.angle_beta   90.00
_cell.angle_gamma   90.00
#
_symmetry.space_group_name_H-M   'P 1'
#
loop_
_entity.id
_entity.type
_entity.pdbx_description
1 polymer ?
#
loop_
_entity_poly.entity_id
_entity_poly.type
_entity_poly.pdbx_seq_one_letter_code
_entity_poly.pdbx_strand_id
1 'polypeptide(L)'
;MTDGSSDGRPTTRRRLLQAGGAATAGALAGCSFFRGDGPSTDSAGDQPPWYGSGPGQFGARPVPGGTSMDEMPDLSGTINVYSGRGEGLVGDLLSYIESRYDDLDIRPTYQSANTLARRIQVEGQNTPADVFYSVNAGALGFVDELGYTDPLREATTSLVPAQFRADDGGWTGTSGRARTVPYNTNTLAESDLPDDIMAYPGLEQYAGEIGWAPTYSSFQAFVTAMRILEGEQATREWLNGMQALDTQTYPDEFAVAQAVADGELALGFANHYYIQRVLAGRPEAPIATGFTEGDAGSIFNVAGAARISASDTPEMADLFVRHLLSSEAQEYFAVRTFEYPLVEGVEPVGNLPPINQLEVPNIDLSQLSNLGETVALMREEGVL
;
A
#
# COMPACT_ATOMS: atom_id res chain seq x y z
N MET A 1 34.35 -37.72 47.29
CA MET A 1 33.92 -39.06 46.81
C MET A 1 33.29 -38.79 45.46
N THR A 2 34.13 -38.92 44.54
CA THR A 2 34.25 -39.84 43.40
C THR A 2 33.26 -39.47 42.30
N ASP A 3 33.71 -38.83 41.22
CA ASP A 3 34.36 -39.46 40.02
C ASP A 3 33.29 -39.96 39.08
N GLY A 4 33.23 -39.65 37.82
CA GLY A 4 34.06 -39.65 36.69
C GLY A 4 33.20 -39.28 35.46
N SER A 5 33.63 -38.42 34.55
CA SER A 5 34.41 -38.72 33.34
C SER A 5 33.70 -39.72 32.42
N SER A 6 33.41 -39.50 31.17
CA SER A 6 34.21 -39.17 30.02
C SER A 6 33.30 -39.17 28.78
N ASP A 7 33.45 -38.23 27.85
CA ASP A 7 34.14 -38.39 26.57
C ASP A 7 33.44 -39.21 25.49
N GLY A 8 33.34 -38.62 24.27
CA GLY A 8 33.20 -39.40 23.05
C GLY A 8 32.56 -38.66 21.88
N ARG A 9 33.28 -37.72 21.22
CA ARG A 9 33.15 -37.58 19.73
C ARG A 9 33.91 -38.73 19.07
N PRO A 10 33.62 -39.19 17.85
CA PRO A 10 33.99 -38.44 16.65
C PRO A 10 33.11 -38.64 15.38
N THR A 11 33.10 -37.66 14.52
CA THR A 11 33.50 -37.57 13.11
C THR A 11 33.54 -38.86 12.26
N THR A 12 32.98 -38.79 11.04
CA THR A 12 33.65 -39.11 9.72
C THR A 12 32.55 -39.25 8.67
N ARG A 13 32.48 -38.37 7.63
CA ARG A 13 33.17 -38.40 6.34
C ARG A 13 32.89 -39.65 5.48
N ARG A 14 32.34 -39.46 4.32
CA ARG A 14 32.88 -39.61 2.94
C ARG A 14 31.87 -40.25 1.99
N ARG A 15 31.61 -39.54 0.94
CA ARG A 15 32.13 -39.58 -0.47
C ARG A 15 31.40 -40.50 -1.43
N LEU A 16 30.96 -39.85 -2.51
CA LEU A 16 31.14 -40.20 -3.95
C LEU A 16 30.56 -41.50 -4.48
N LEU A 17 29.75 -41.36 -5.53
CA LEU A 17 30.02 -42.04 -6.81
C LEU A 17 29.33 -41.29 -7.95
N GLN A 18 30.17 -40.84 -8.89
CA GLN A 18 29.85 -40.49 -10.28
C GLN A 18 29.81 -41.79 -11.12
N ALA A 19 28.88 -41.86 -12.05
CA ALA A 19 28.99 -42.55 -13.34
C ALA A 19 27.74 -42.12 -14.15
N GLY A 20 27.75 -41.49 -15.31
CA GLY A 20 28.57 -41.80 -16.48
C GLY A 20 27.72 -42.58 -17.49
N GLY A 21 27.38 -41.99 -18.65
CA GLY A 21 26.80 -42.70 -19.82
C GLY A 21 25.83 -41.79 -20.58
N ALA A 22 26.26 -41.05 -21.53
CA ALA A 22 26.48 -41.20 -22.98
C ALA A 22 25.20 -41.18 -23.83
N ALA A 23 25.10 -40.09 -24.56
CA ALA A 23 24.61 -39.78 -25.88
C ALA A 23 23.74 -40.77 -26.65
N THR A 24 22.61 -40.27 -27.22
CA THR A 24 22.26 -40.52 -28.61
C THR A 24 21.66 -39.26 -29.22
N ALA A 25 22.28 -38.83 -30.29
CA ALA A 25 21.85 -37.80 -31.20
C ALA A 25 20.72 -38.37 -32.07
N GLY A 26 19.67 -37.56 -32.28
CA GLY A 26 18.61 -37.79 -33.25
C GLY A 26 18.23 -36.47 -33.88
N ALA A 27 18.82 -36.13 -34.99
CA ALA A 27 18.39 -35.05 -35.86
C ALA A 27 17.19 -35.50 -36.71
N LEU A 28 16.19 -34.62 -36.90
CA LEU A 28 15.36 -34.43 -38.09
C LEU A 28 14.51 -33.16 -37.88
N ALA A 29 14.94 -32.10 -38.52
CA ALA A 29 14.37 -31.54 -39.76
C ALA A 29 13.00 -30.88 -39.64
N GLY A 30 12.96 -29.55 -39.63
CA GLY A 30 12.23 -28.76 -40.59
C GLY A 30 10.77 -28.40 -40.24
N CYS A 31 10.60 -27.14 -39.84
CA CYS A 31 9.61 -26.28 -40.50
C CYS A 31 9.83 -24.83 -40.06
N SER A 32 10.58 -24.10 -40.88
CA SER A 32 10.50 -22.65 -40.96
C SER A 32 9.10 -22.28 -41.47
N PHE A 33 8.39 -21.40 -40.78
CA PHE A 33 7.51 -20.38 -41.36
C PHE A 33 6.79 -19.64 -40.25
N PHE A 34 7.14 -18.45 -40.09
CA PHE A 34 6.43 -17.22 -39.79
C PHE A 34 7.34 -16.30 -38.97
N ARG A 35 8.14 -15.58 -39.74
CA ARG A 35 8.79 -14.36 -39.28
C ARG A 35 7.69 -13.29 -39.31
N GLY A 36 6.98 -13.10 -38.21
CA GLY A 36 6.19 -11.90 -37.95
C GLY A 36 7.17 -10.90 -37.33
N ASP A 37 7.32 -9.75 -37.96
CA ASP A 37 7.96 -8.59 -37.38
C ASP A 37 7.13 -8.16 -36.14
N GLY A 38 7.49 -8.69 -35.00
CA GLY A 38 7.09 -8.14 -33.71
C GLY A 38 8.04 -6.97 -33.37
N PRO A 39 7.60 -5.98 -32.61
CA PRO A 39 8.45 -4.87 -32.21
C PRO A 39 9.68 -5.40 -31.50
N SER A 40 10.84 -4.82 -31.85
CA SER A 40 12.16 -5.12 -31.35
C SER A 40 12.23 -5.24 -29.83
N THR A 41 12.50 -6.45 -29.33
CA THR A 41 12.83 -6.73 -27.94
C THR A 41 14.32 -6.40 -27.69
N ASP A 42 14.64 -5.12 -27.68
CA ASP A 42 15.99 -4.65 -27.31
C ASP A 42 15.94 -3.78 -26.05
N SER A 43 15.23 -4.20 -24.99
CA SER A 43 15.26 -3.56 -23.68
C SER A 43 14.96 -4.52 -22.52
N ALA A 44 15.17 -5.81 -22.67
CA ALA A 44 14.88 -6.80 -21.63
C ALA A 44 15.94 -6.85 -20.49
N GLY A 45 16.96 -5.99 -20.50
CA GLY A 45 18.08 -6.01 -19.54
C GLY A 45 17.93 -5.10 -18.33
N ASP A 46 17.00 -4.14 -18.36
CA ASP A 46 16.99 -3.03 -17.41
C ASP A 46 15.62 -2.78 -16.72
N GLN A 47 14.62 -3.61 -17.03
CA GLN A 47 13.31 -3.47 -16.40
C GLN A 47 13.30 -4.06 -14.98
N PRO A 48 12.57 -3.43 -14.03
CA PRO A 48 12.46 -3.97 -12.69
C PRO A 48 11.75 -5.34 -12.70
N PRO A 49 12.10 -6.24 -11.77
CA PRO A 49 11.60 -7.62 -11.76
C PRO A 49 10.09 -7.74 -11.52
N TRP A 50 9.43 -6.64 -11.18
CA TRP A 50 7.98 -6.59 -11.01
C TRP A 50 7.21 -6.07 -12.24
N TYR A 51 7.87 -5.56 -13.28
CA TYR A 51 7.20 -5.13 -14.50
C TYR A 51 6.50 -6.29 -15.19
N GLY A 52 5.24 -6.07 -15.57
CA GLY A 52 4.40 -7.09 -16.18
C GLY A 52 4.18 -8.31 -15.30
N SER A 53 4.61 -8.27 -14.03
CA SER A 53 4.46 -9.33 -13.05
C SER A 53 3.37 -8.98 -12.04
N GLY A 54 2.97 -9.95 -11.31
CA GLY A 54 2.01 -9.87 -10.23
C GLY A 54 1.65 -11.28 -9.83
N PRO A 55 1.27 -11.53 -8.58
CA PRO A 55 0.84 -12.86 -8.19
C PRO A 55 -0.50 -13.22 -8.86
N GLY A 56 -0.63 -14.47 -9.27
CA GLY A 56 -1.90 -15.02 -9.76
C GLY A 56 -2.46 -14.25 -10.96
N GLN A 57 -3.67 -13.74 -10.82
CA GLN A 57 -4.40 -13.02 -11.86
C GLN A 57 -3.80 -11.67 -12.28
N PHE A 58 -2.84 -11.16 -11.54
CA PHE A 58 -2.21 -9.87 -11.81
C PHE A 58 -1.01 -9.98 -12.75
N GLY A 59 -0.66 -11.18 -13.19
CA GLY A 59 0.39 -11.39 -14.19
C GLY A 59 0.02 -10.84 -15.57
N ALA A 60 1.03 -10.66 -16.42
CA ALA A 60 0.88 -10.20 -17.79
C ALA A 60 0.26 -8.80 -17.95
N ARG A 61 0.55 -7.89 -17.03
CA ARG A 61 0.15 -6.48 -17.12
C ARG A 61 0.91 -5.77 -18.26
N PRO A 62 0.33 -4.74 -18.87
CA PRO A 62 1.06 -3.91 -19.82
C PRO A 62 2.23 -3.19 -19.10
N VAL A 63 3.22 -2.76 -19.87
CA VAL A 63 4.26 -1.87 -19.36
C VAL A 63 3.57 -0.60 -18.86
N PRO A 64 3.83 -0.17 -17.60
CA PRO A 64 3.19 1.01 -17.06
C PRO A 64 3.56 2.28 -17.83
N GLY A 65 2.63 3.22 -17.92
CA GLY A 65 2.91 4.58 -18.38
C GLY A 65 3.58 5.42 -17.29
N GLY A 66 3.54 6.73 -17.45
CA GLY A 66 4.22 7.69 -16.57
C GLY A 66 5.67 7.95 -16.99
N THR A 67 6.46 8.57 -16.12
CA THR A 67 7.87 8.91 -16.37
C THR A 67 8.76 7.83 -15.77
N SER A 68 9.61 7.22 -16.60
CA SER A 68 10.60 6.24 -16.14
C SER A 68 11.73 6.90 -15.34
N MET A 69 12.37 6.15 -14.42
CA MET A 69 13.57 6.61 -13.72
C MET A 69 14.69 6.98 -14.70
N ASP A 70 14.76 6.34 -15.87
CA ASP A 70 15.74 6.65 -16.93
C ASP A 70 15.53 8.03 -17.59
N GLU A 71 14.33 8.60 -17.45
CA GLU A 71 13.98 9.93 -17.93
C GLU A 71 14.13 10.99 -16.84
N MET A 72 14.48 10.60 -15.62
CA MET A 72 14.71 11.49 -14.49
C MET A 72 16.21 11.79 -14.33
N PRO A 73 16.59 12.92 -13.71
CA PRO A 73 17.98 13.14 -13.35
C PRO A 73 18.51 12.07 -12.40
N ASP A 74 19.77 11.68 -12.59
CA ASP A 74 20.44 10.68 -11.76
C ASP A 74 20.49 11.09 -10.28
N LEU A 75 20.38 10.09 -9.41
CA LEU A 75 20.61 10.24 -7.98
C LEU A 75 22.08 9.93 -7.64
N SER A 76 22.65 10.67 -6.70
CA SER A 76 24.02 10.41 -6.22
C SER A 76 24.24 10.92 -4.80
N GLY A 77 25.17 10.33 -4.07
CA GLY A 77 25.48 10.69 -2.69
C GLY A 77 24.63 9.92 -1.68
N THR A 78 24.61 10.37 -0.43
CA THR A 78 23.87 9.71 0.65
C THR A 78 22.56 10.40 0.91
N ILE A 79 21.47 9.63 1.08
CA ILE A 79 20.16 10.13 1.46
C ILE A 79 19.63 9.36 2.68
N ASN A 80 19.26 10.09 3.73
CA ASN A 80 18.71 9.53 4.95
C ASN A 80 17.18 9.58 4.91
N VAL A 81 16.54 8.43 4.85
CA VAL A 81 15.08 8.31 4.73
C VAL A 81 14.49 7.85 6.07
N TYR A 82 13.72 8.72 6.72
CA TYR A 82 12.87 8.29 7.83
C TYR A 82 11.61 7.66 7.27
N SER A 83 11.55 6.32 7.29
CA SER A 83 10.47 5.57 6.67
C SER A 83 9.47 5.05 7.71
N GLY A 84 8.26 5.61 7.66
CA GLY A 84 7.08 5.10 8.35
C GLY A 84 6.46 3.89 7.64
N ARG A 85 6.94 3.57 6.44
CA ARG A 85 6.64 2.34 5.71
C ARG A 85 7.67 1.29 6.09
N GLY A 86 7.20 0.11 6.55
CA GLY A 86 8.10 -0.96 6.99
C GLY A 86 8.99 -1.48 5.85
N GLU A 87 10.16 -2.01 6.19
CA GLU A 87 11.12 -2.61 5.25
C GLU A 87 10.46 -3.62 4.31
N GLY A 88 9.58 -4.48 4.83
CA GLY A 88 8.83 -5.47 4.04
C GLY A 88 7.86 -4.87 3.01
N LEU A 89 7.56 -3.56 3.07
CA LEU A 89 6.69 -2.88 2.11
C LEU A 89 7.47 -2.13 1.03
N VAL A 90 8.64 -1.60 1.34
CA VAL A 90 9.37 -0.69 0.44
C VAL A 90 10.85 -1.01 0.30
N GLY A 91 11.39 -1.97 1.07
CA GLY A 91 12.83 -2.29 1.05
C GLY A 91 13.32 -2.72 -0.34
N ASP A 92 12.56 -3.57 -1.03
CA ASP A 92 12.91 -4.00 -2.39
C ASP A 92 12.91 -2.83 -3.39
N LEU A 93 11.97 -1.88 -3.25
CA LEU A 93 11.93 -0.67 -4.08
C LEU A 93 13.13 0.23 -3.81
N LEU A 94 13.45 0.48 -2.53
CA LEU A 94 14.61 1.31 -2.17
C LEU A 94 15.92 0.69 -2.65
N SER A 95 16.07 -0.63 -2.49
CA SER A 95 17.23 -1.38 -3.01
C SER A 95 17.32 -1.34 -4.53
N TYR A 96 16.20 -1.39 -5.23
CA TYR A 96 16.17 -1.23 -6.68
C TYR A 96 16.62 0.18 -7.09
N ILE A 97 16.08 1.24 -6.48
CA ILE A 97 16.51 2.62 -6.75
C ILE A 97 18.01 2.77 -6.51
N GLU A 98 18.52 2.27 -5.38
CA GLU A 98 19.95 2.32 -5.06
C GLU A 98 20.80 1.58 -6.10
N SER A 99 20.35 0.43 -6.58
CA SER A 99 21.07 -0.37 -7.58
C SER A 99 21.14 0.26 -8.98
N ARG A 100 20.31 1.28 -9.25
CA ARG A 100 20.30 2.01 -10.54
C ARG A 100 21.43 3.03 -10.64
N TYR A 101 21.99 3.48 -9.52
CA TYR A 101 22.93 4.59 -9.47
C TYR A 101 24.17 4.20 -8.65
N ASP A 102 25.33 4.08 -9.31
CA ASP A 102 26.58 3.55 -8.71
C ASP A 102 27.05 4.37 -7.48
N ASP A 103 26.73 5.67 -7.45
CA ASP A 103 27.18 6.61 -6.40
C ASP A 103 26.07 6.94 -5.38
N LEU A 104 24.96 6.19 -5.34
CA LEU A 104 23.84 6.40 -4.41
C LEU A 104 23.92 5.47 -3.20
N ASP A 105 23.72 6.03 -2.00
CA ASP A 105 23.64 5.30 -0.73
C ASP A 105 22.36 5.72 0.01
N ILE A 106 21.33 4.85 0.00
CA ILE A 106 20.06 5.10 0.68
C ILE A 106 20.12 4.52 2.08
N ARG A 107 19.89 5.35 3.10
CA ARG A 107 19.92 4.98 4.53
C ARG A 107 18.55 5.07 5.18
N PRO A 108 17.73 4.02 5.08
CA PRO A 108 16.41 4.04 5.69
C PRO A 108 16.46 3.81 7.21
N THR A 109 15.65 4.56 7.94
CA THR A 109 15.33 4.30 9.35
C THR A 109 13.87 3.92 9.44
N TYR A 110 13.60 2.65 9.73
CA TYR A 110 12.24 2.10 9.80
C TYR A 110 11.67 2.18 11.21
N GLN A 111 10.62 2.96 11.40
CA GLN A 111 9.81 3.04 12.63
C GLN A 111 8.37 3.40 12.25
N SER A 112 7.45 3.48 13.22
CA SER A 112 6.10 3.98 12.91
C SER A 112 6.15 5.44 12.45
N ALA A 113 5.26 5.82 11.52
CA ALA A 113 5.20 7.19 10.99
C ALA A 113 5.07 8.23 12.12
N ASN A 114 4.20 7.97 13.11
CA ASN A 114 4.01 8.87 14.26
C ASN A 114 5.27 8.97 15.14
N THR A 115 6.02 7.89 15.30
CA THR A 115 7.29 7.91 16.07
C THR A 115 8.32 8.76 15.34
N LEU A 116 8.45 8.59 14.01
CA LEU A 116 9.39 9.36 13.20
C LEU A 116 9.01 10.84 13.13
N ALA A 117 7.71 11.15 12.97
CA ALA A 117 7.22 12.52 12.97
C ALA A 117 7.56 13.25 14.30
N ARG A 118 7.32 12.59 15.44
CA ARG A 118 7.74 13.12 16.76
C ARG A 118 9.24 13.22 16.91
N ARG A 119 9.99 12.28 16.33
CA ARG A 119 11.44 12.31 16.34
C ARG A 119 11.97 13.51 15.56
N ILE A 120 11.44 13.81 14.37
CA ILE A 120 11.75 15.02 13.62
C ILE A 120 11.47 16.27 14.44
N GLN A 121 10.31 16.33 15.11
CA GLN A 121 9.96 17.44 16.00
C GLN A 121 11.00 17.65 17.12
N VAL A 122 11.48 16.58 17.75
CA VAL A 122 12.46 16.65 18.85
C VAL A 122 13.85 17.02 18.35
N GLU A 123 14.27 16.47 17.22
CA GLU A 123 15.58 16.73 16.60
C GLU A 123 15.64 18.13 15.99
N GLY A 124 14.50 18.65 15.49
CA GLY A 124 14.38 19.98 14.89
C GLY A 124 15.36 20.15 13.74
N GLN A 125 16.11 21.26 13.72
CA GLN A 125 17.12 21.57 12.70
C GLN A 125 18.37 20.65 12.75
N ASN A 126 18.47 19.77 13.73
CA ASN A 126 19.57 18.81 13.83
C ASN A 126 19.15 17.40 13.38
N THR A 127 17.95 17.23 12.84
CA THR A 127 17.55 15.94 12.31
C THR A 127 18.46 15.53 11.16
N PRO A 128 18.93 14.28 11.13
CA PRO A 128 19.72 13.77 10.00
C PRO A 128 18.85 13.37 8.79
N ALA A 129 17.53 13.41 8.93
CA ALA A 129 16.62 12.99 7.88
C ALA A 129 16.61 14.00 6.71
N ASP A 130 16.76 13.49 5.49
CA ASP A 130 16.58 14.25 4.27
C ASP A 130 15.14 14.14 3.75
N VAL A 131 14.55 12.94 3.91
CA VAL A 131 13.19 12.63 3.49
C VAL A 131 12.42 11.96 4.63
N PHE A 132 11.19 12.40 4.84
CA PHE A 132 10.21 11.68 5.65
C PHE A 132 9.23 10.95 4.72
N TYR A 133 9.30 9.62 4.70
CA TYR A 133 8.44 8.75 3.92
C TYR A 133 7.39 8.10 4.82
N SER A 134 6.18 8.60 4.80
CA SER A 134 5.11 8.21 5.71
C SER A 134 4.13 7.22 5.11
N VAL A 135 3.55 6.37 5.96
CA VAL A 135 2.45 5.48 5.60
C VAL A 135 1.08 6.20 5.54
N ASN A 136 0.97 7.42 6.05
CA ASN A 136 -0.28 8.19 6.05
C ASN A 136 -0.03 9.70 5.95
N ALA A 137 -1.03 10.40 5.40
CA ALA A 137 -1.00 11.85 5.22
C ALA A 137 -0.97 12.63 6.56
N GLY A 138 -1.58 12.10 7.63
CA GLY A 138 -1.64 12.81 8.89
C GLY A 138 -0.30 13.02 9.56
N ALA A 139 0.62 12.04 9.46
CA ALA A 139 1.97 12.23 9.98
C ALA A 139 2.78 13.21 9.12
N LEU A 140 2.51 13.28 7.80
CA LEU A 140 3.10 14.29 6.90
C LEU A 140 2.60 15.69 7.25
N GLY A 141 1.27 15.86 7.34
CA GLY A 141 0.65 17.13 7.74
C GLY A 141 1.16 17.63 9.10
N PHE A 142 1.31 16.73 10.08
CA PHE A 142 1.87 17.10 11.39
C PHE A 142 3.30 17.67 11.29
N VAL A 143 4.18 17.08 10.48
CA VAL A 143 5.55 17.56 10.31
C VAL A 143 5.57 18.88 9.53
N ASP A 144 4.68 19.02 8.55
CA ASP A 144 4.50 20.16 7.69
C ASP A 144 3.96 21.38 8.46
N GLU A 145 2.87 21.21 9.22
CA GLU A 145 2.30 22.26 10.10
C GLU A 145 3.29 22.83 11.11
N LEU A 146 4.27 22.02 11.53
CA LEU A 146 5.35 22.46 12.42
C LEU A 146 6.49 23.17 11.69
N GLY A 147 6.44 23.25 10.35
CA GLY A 147 7.46 23.92 9.53
C GLY A 147 8.76 23.13 9.39
N TYR A 148 8.70 21.80 9.47
CA TYR A 148 9.87 20.92 9.26
C TYR A 148 9.98 20.38 7.86
N THR A 149 9.09 20.76 6.95
CA THR A 149 9.15 20.47 5.51
C THR A 149 9.44 21.72 4.70
N ASP A 150 9.98 21.53 3.53
CA ASP A 150 10.07 22.58 2.50
C ASP A 150 9.27 22.16 1.27
N PRO A 151 8.70 23.09 0.51
CA PRO A 151 7.97 22.77 -0.70
C PRO A 151 8.80 21.95 -1.70
N LEU A 152 8.22 20.86 -2.19
CA LEU A 152 8.74 20.09 -3.31
C LEU A 152 8.61 20.89 -4.60
N ARG A 153 9.47 20.61 -5.57
CA ARG A 153 9.42 21.26 -6.88
C ARG A 153 8.13 20.92 -7.63
N GLU A 154 7.64 21.84 -8.44
CA GLU A 154 6.46 21.62 -9.29
C GLU A 154 6.60 20.39 -10.20
N ALA A 155 7.83 20.12 -10.69
CA ALA A 155 8.13 18.92 -11.47
C ALA A 155 7.86 17.60 -10.73
N THR A 156 7.86 17.62 -9.40
CA THR A 156 7.53 16.49 -8.53
C THR A 156 6.05 16.50 -8.20
N THR A 157 5.53 17.61 -7.69
CA THR A 157 4.15 17.69 -7.20
C THR A 157 3.10 17.60 -8.32
N SER A 158 3.42 18.07 -9.55
CA SER A 158 2.50 18.00 -10.69
C SER A 158 2.20 16.58 -11.19
N LEU A 159 2.99 15.58 -10.78
CA LEU A 159 2.76 14.18 -11.13
C LEU A 159 1.58 13.56 -10.37
N VAL A 160 1.14 14.19 -9.28
CA VAL A 160 0.10 13.66 -8.40
C VAL A 160 -1.10 14.62 -8.38
N PRO A 161 -2.34 14.11 -8.46
CA PRO A 161 -3.54 14.94 -8.34
C PRO A 161 -3.55 15.79 -7.07
N ALA A 162 -4.04 17.04 -7.18
CA ALA A 162 -3.98 18.03 -6.10
C ALA A 162 -4.56 17.53 -4.76
N GLN A 163 -5.64 16.75 -4.81
CA GLN A 163 -6.31 16.20 -3.63
C GLN A 163 -5.45 15.20 -2.83
N PHE A 164 -4.31 14.75 -3.36
CA PHE A 164 -3.42 13.77 -2.72
C PHE A 164 -2.05 14.35 -2.35
N ARG A 165 -1.95 15.67 -2.23
CA ARG A 165 -0.75 16.38 -1.82
C ARG A 165 -1.09 17.62 -1.01
N ALA A 166 -0.12 18.19 -0.30
CA ALA A 166 -0.29 19.47 0.36
C ALA A 166 -0.47 20.61 -0.64
N ASP A 167 -1.33 21.57 -0.34
CA ASP A 167 -1.59 22.74 -1.21
C ASP A 167 -0.34 23.62 -1.40
N ASP A 168 0.49 23.72 -0.35
CA ASP A 168 1.73 24.47 -0.34
C ASP A 168 2.94 23.68 -0.89
N GLY A 169 2.74 22.38 -1.20
CA GLY A 169 3.78 21.50 -1.71
C GLY A 169 4.68 20.88 -0.64
N GLY A 170 4.40 21.05 0.66
CA GLY A 170 5.20 20.51 1.76
C GLY A 170 5.33 18.99 1.75
N TRP A 171 4.37 18.28 1.16
CA TRP A 171 4.42 16.84 0.94
C TRP A 171 3.61 16.41 -0.29
N THR A 172 3.87 15.22 -0.81
CA THR A 172 3.09 14.58 -1.88
C THR A 172 2.77 13.12 -1.56
N GLY A 173 1.61 12.64 -2.01
CA GLY A 173 1.27 11.22 -2.02
C GLY A 173 2.20 10.43 -2.93
N THR A 174 2.45 9.17 -2.60
CA THR A 174 3.23 8.22 -3.41
C THR A 174 2.43 7.00 -3.81
N SER A 175 1.48 6.57 -2.99
CA SER A 175 0.54 5.49 -3.27
C SER A 175 -0.75 5.67 -2.47
N GLY A 176 -1.84 5.10 -2.95
CA GLY A 176 -3.16 5.30 -2.39
C GLY A 176 -3.83 4.08 -1.82
N ARG A 177 -4.72 4.29 -0.86
CA ARG A 177 -5.49 3.24 -0.20
C ARG A 177 -6.94 3.66 -0.10
N ALA A 178 -7.79 3.00 -0.88
CA ALA A 178 -9.24 3.22 -0.85
C ALA A 178 -9.88 2.40 0.25
N ARG A 179 -10.80 3.01 1.00
CA ARG A 179 -11.79 2.32 1.83
C ARG A 179 -12.78 1.64 0.91
N THR A 180 -13.21 0.43 1.25
CA THR A 180 -14.09 -0.37 0.41
C THR A 180 -14.95 -1.32 1.25
N VAL A 181 -15.90 -1.95 0.58
CA VAL A 181 -16.76 -3.00 1.12
C VAL A 181 -16.43 -4.31 0.43
N PRO A 182 -15.58 -5.18 1.01
CA PRO A 182 -15.47 -6.55 0.54
C PRO A 182 -16.84 -7.25 0.66
N TYR A 183 -17.25 -7.97 -0.39
CA TYR A 183 -18.48 -8.78 -0.37
C TYR A 183 -18.28 -10.15 -1.01
N ASN A 184 -19.05 -11.13 -0.54
CA ASN A 184 -19.01 -12.49 -1.06
C ASN A 184 -19.89 -12.61 -2.32
N THR A 185 -19.27 -12.90 -3.47
CA THR A 185 -19.94 -12.97 -4.77
C THR A 185 -20.87 -14.17 -4.95
N ASN A 186 -20.85 -15.15 -4.05
CA ASN A 186 -21.84 -16.22 -4.00
C ASN A 186 -23.13 -15.80 -3.27
N THR A 187 -23.07 -14.74 -2.47
CA THR A 187 -24.17 -14.26 -1.61
C THR A 187 -24.81 -12.99 -2.15
N LEU A 188 -23.99 -12.05 -2.68
CA LEU A 188 -24.37 -10.71 -3.09
C LEU A 188 -23.88 -10.42 -4.52
N ALA A 189 -24.69 -9.67 -5.28
CA ALA A 189 -24.22 -8.94 -6.44
C ALA A 189 -23.77 -7.53 -6.00
N GLU A 190 -22.91 -6.86 -6.79
CA GLU A 190 -22.50 -5.48 -6.53
C GLU A 190 -23.70 -4.52 -6.38
N SER A 191 -24.74 -4.74 -7.20
CA SER A 191 -25.99 -3.96 -7.16
C SER A 191 -26.82 -4.12 -5.88
N ASP A 192 -26.48 -5.07 -5.01
CA ASP A 192 -27.15 -5.27 -3.72
C ASP A 192 -26.51 -4.44 -2.61
N LEU A 193 -25.35 -3.82 -2.89
CA LEU A 193 -24.67 -2.93 -1.96
C LEU A 193 -25.24 -1.51 -2.05
N PRO A 194 -25.51 -0.84 -0.91
CA PRO A 194 -25.84 0.58 -0.93
C PRO A 194 -24.67 1.43 -1.41
N ASP A 195 -24.95 2.45 -2.20
CA ASP A 195 -23.96 3.44 -2.64
C ASP A 195 -23.59 4.43 -1.52
N ASP A 196 -24.40 4.49 -0.45
CA ASP A 196 -24.23 5.36 0.72
C ASP A 196 -23.88 4.50 1.95
N ILE A 197 -22.71 4.79 2.56
CA ILE A 197 -22.26 4.07 3.76
C ILE A 197 -23.24 4.21 4.93
N MET A 198 -23.98 5.33 5.00
CA MET A 198 -24.96 5.57 6.06
C MET A 198 -26.20 4.68 5.94
N ALA A 199 -26.43 4.04 4.80
CA ALA A 199 -27.52 3.11 4.58
C ALA A 199 -27.25 1.67 5.09
N TYR A 200 -25.99 1.32 5.40
CA TYR A 200 -25.59 -0.04 5.80
C TYR A 200 -26.26 -0.57 7.08
N PRO A 201 -26.60 0.25 8.10
CA PRO A 201 -27.41 -0.21 9.24
C PRO A 201 -28.79 -0.73 8.89
N GLY A 202 -29.29 -0.45 7.68
CA GLY A 202 -30.56 -0.96 7.15
C GLY A 202 -30.49 -2.36 6.53
N LEU A 203 -29.33 -3.01 6.50
CA LEU A 203 -29.13 -4.32 5.88
C LEU A 203 -29.51 -5.49 6.82
N GLU A 204 -30.75 -5.45 7.37
CA GLU A 204 -31.25 -6.41 8.34
C GLU A 204 -31.18 -7.86 7.85
N GLN A 205 -31.25 -8.11 6.54
CA GLN A 205 -31.15 -9.44 5.93
C GLN A 205 -29.77 -10.08 6.08
N TYR A 206 -28.73 -9.30 6.39
CA TYR A 206 -27.35 -9.78 6.63
C TYR A 206 -26.93 -9.63 8.10
N ALA A 207 -27.88 -9.54 9.03
CA ALA A 207 -27.59 -9.50 10.46
C ALA A 207 -26.78 -10.73 10.88
N GLY A 208 -25.64 -10.51 11.57
CA GLY A 208 -24.68 -11.53 11.95
C GLY A 208 -23.68 -11.94 10.85
N GLU A 209 -23.85 -11.44 9.62
CA GLU A 209 -23.00 -11.76 8.47
C GLU A 209 -22.20 -10.53 7.94
N ILE A 210 -22.10 -9.47 8.74
CA ILE A 210 -21.29 -8.27 8.44
C ILE A 210 -20.07 -8.26 9.35
N GLY A 211 -18.90 -7.87 8.82
CA GLY A 211 -17.64 -7.87 9.57
C GLY A 211 -16.96 -6.51 9.63
N TRP A 212 -16.37 -6.19 10.78
CA TRP A 212 -15.55 -5.02 10.99
C TRP A 212 -14.34 -5.27 11.89
N ALA A 213 -13.38 -4.34 11.94
CA ALA A 213 -12.20 -4.40 12.77
C ALA A 213 -12.01 -3.11 13.59
N PRO A 214 -12.82 -2.86 14.67
CA PRO A 214 -12.87 -1.57 15.35
C PRO A 214 -11.55 -1.11 15.99
N THR A 215 -10.71 -2.05 16.43
CA THR A 215 -9.40 -1.77 17.02
C THR A 215 -8.33 -1.42 16.00
N TYR A 216 -8.63 -1.61 14.71
CA TYR A 216 -7.68 -1.38 13.64
C TYR A 216 -7.65 0.09 13.20
N SER A 217 -6.45 0.65 13.03
CA SER A 217 -6.29 2.09 12.81
C SER A 217 -6.94 2.62 11.54
N SER A 218 -7.01 1.82 10.47
CA SER A 218 -7.69 2.23 9.23
C SER A 218 -9.21 2.25 9.39
N PHE A 219 -9.78 1.37 10.21
CA PHE A 219 -11.19 1.45 10.55
C PHE A 219 -11.49 2.70 11.41
N GLN A 220 -10.61 3.02 12.37
CA GLN A 220 -10.75 4.25 13.16
C GLN A 220 -10.62 5.50 12.29
N ALA A 221 -9.75 5.50 11.27
CA ALA A 221 -9.66 6.58 10.30
C ALA A 221 -10.95 6.71 9.45
N PHE A 222 -11.56 5.60 9.08
CA PHE A 222 -12.87 5.58 8.42
C PHE A 222 -13.97 6.21 9.30
N VAL A 223 -14.05 5.83 10.58
CA VAL A 223 -15.01 6.44 11.53
C VAL A 223 -14.66 7.92 11.77
N THR A 224 -13.38 8.30 11.72
CA THR A 224 -12.97 9.71 11.78
C THR A 224 -13.49 10.50 10.58
N ALA A 225 -13.38 9.93 9.36
CA ALA A 225 -13.96 10.55 8.17
C ALA A 225 -15.47 10.71 8.28
N MET A 226 -16.18 9.70 8.79
CA MET A 226 -17.63 9.75 9.02
C MET A 226 -17.99 10.88 9.99
N ARG A 227 -17.23 11.05 11.09
CA ARG A 227 -17.44 12.17 12.03
C ARG A 227 -17.26 13.54 11.37
N ILE A 228 -16.29 13.67 10.47
CA ILE A 228 -16.00 14.93 9.79
C ILE A 228 -17.06 15.23 8.72
N LEU A 229 -17.47 14.23 7.95
CA LEU A 229 -18.39 14.41 6.82
C LEU A 229 -19.86 14.47 7.26
N GLU A 230 -20.29 13.56 8.14
CA GLU A 230 -21.69 13.38 8.55
C GLU A 230 -21.99 13.95 9.93
N GLY A 231 -20.96 14.24 10.71
CA GLY A 231 -21.07 14.72 12.09
C GLY A 231 -21.13 13.60 13.12
N GLU A 232 -20.92 14.00 14.38
CA GLU A 232 -20.78 13.06 15.50
C GLU A 232 -22.07 12.27 15.77
N GLN A 233 -23.24 12.93 15.70
CA GLN A 233 -24.51 12.27 16.00
C GLN A 233 -24.84 11.17 14.98
N ALA A 234 -24.69 11.45 13.69
CA ALA A 234 -24.93 10.47 12.63
C ALA A 234 -23.95 9.29 12.72
N THR A 235 -22.68 9.56 13.08
CA THR A 235 -21.68 8.52 13.34
C THR A 235 -22.08 7.61 14.50
N ARG A 236 -22.60 8.17 15.60
CA ARG A 236 -23.12 7.38 16.73
C ARG A 236 -24.29 6.49 16.31
N GLU A 237 -25.23 7.05 15.54
CA GLU A 237 -26.38 6.32 15.01
C GLU A 237 -25.95 5.19 14.10
N TRP A 238 -24.95 5.40 13.25
CA TRP A 238 -24.38 4.39 12.38
C TRP A 238 -23.73 3.26 13.19
N LEU A 239 -22.85 3.58 14.16
CA LEU A 239 -22.19 2.59 15.01
C LEU A 239 -23.19 1.73 15.79
N ASN A 240 -24.21 2.35 16.37
CA ASN A 240 -25.26 1.66 17.12
C ASN A 240 -26.12 0.79 16.18
N GLY A 241 -26.43 1.26 14.99
CA GLY A 241 -27.17 0.50 14.00
C GLY A 241 -26.38 -0.73 13.53
N MET A 242 -25.06 -0.60 13.30
CA MET A 242 -24.21 -1.73 12.96
C MET A 242 -24.10 -2.75 14.09
N GLN A 243 -24.05 -2.30 15.36
CA GLN A 243 -24.09 -3.23 16.52
C GLN A 243 -25.42 -3.95 16.61
N ALA A 244 -26.54 -3.28 16.30
CA ALA A 244 -27.88 -3.89 16.30
C ALA A 244 -28.02 -5.00 15.23
N LEU A 245 -27.19 -4.97 14.18
CA LEU A 245 -27.07 -6.04 13.17
C LEU A 245 -26.15 -7.19 13.61
N ASP A 246 -25.71 -7.22 14.87
CA ASP A 246 -24.76 -8.23 15.36
C ASP A 246 -23.49 -8.32 14.50
N THR A 247 -22.92 -7.14 14.13
CA THR A 247 -21.73 -7.05 13.30
C THR A 247 -20.54 -7.74 13.96
N GLN A 248 -19.92 -8.67 13.25
CA GLN A 248 -18.87 -9.54 13.77
C GLN A 248 -17.51 -8.82 13.85
N THR A 249 -16.85 -8.91 15.01
CA THR A 249 -15.57 -8.23 15.26
C THR A 249 -14.37 -9.11 14.95
N TYR A 250 -13.45 -8.57 14.16
CA TYR A 250 -12.20 -9.22 13.75
C TYR A 250 -10.97 -8.42 14.25
N PRO A 251 -9.78 -9.07 14.38
CA PRO A 251 -8.59 -8.40 14.87
C PRO A 251 -8.00 -7.38 13.90
N ASP A 252 -8.21 -7.58 12.60
CA ASP A 252 -7.75 -6.70 11.51
C ASP A 252 -8.62 -6.85 10.26
N GLU A 253 -8.43 -5.97 9.29
CA GLU A 253 -9.22 -5.93 8.06
C GLU A 253 -8.86 -7.05 7.07
N PHE A 254 -7.68 -7.66 7.19
CA PHE A 254 -7.35 -8.84 6.38
C PHE A 254 -8.16 -10.05 6.84
N ALA A 255 -8.34 -10.21 8.15
CA ALA A 255 -9.22 -11.26 8.70
C ALA A 255 -10.68 -11.07 8.26
N VAL A 256 -11.18 -9.81 8.18
CA VAL A 256 -12.50 -9.51 7.60
C VAL A 256 -12.58 -9.97 6.15
N ALA A 257 -11.59 -9.59 5.32
CA ALA A 257 -11.56 -9.99 3.90
C ALA A 257 -11.48 -11.52 3.73
N GLN A 258 -10.74 -12.22 4.59
CA GLN A 258 -10.67 -13.67 4.57
C GLN A 258 -12.03 -14.31 4.94
N ALA A 259 -12.70 -13.83 5.99
CA ALA A 259 -14.00 -14.31 6.42
C ALA A 259 -15.08 -14.13 5.34
N VAL A 260 -15.05 -13.00 4.62
CA VAL A 260 -15.90 -12.77 3.44
C VAL A 260 -15.58 -13.79 2.34
N ALA A 261 -14.32 -14.01 2.02
CA ALA A 261 -13.89 -14.95 0.98
C ALA A 261 -14.21 -16.43 1.34
N ASP A 262 -14.25 -16.75 2.63
CA ASP A 262 -14.57 -18.09 3.14
C ASP A 262 -16.09 -18.32 3.26
N GLY A 263 -16.91 -17.29 3.05
CA GLY A 263 -18.37 -17.34 3.14
C GLY A 263 -18.91 -17.34 4.58
N GLU A 264 -18.07 -16.95 5.54
CA GLU A 264 -18.49 -16.71 6.93
C GLU A 264 -19.25 -15.38 7.07
N LEU A 265 -18.92 -14.43 6.19
CA LEU A 265 -19.55 -13.11 6.10
C LEU A 265 -20.10 -12.88 4.70
N ALA A 266 -21.24 -12.21 4.63
CA ALA A 266 -21.78 -11.70 3.37
C ALA A 266 -20.98 -10.48 2.86
N LEU A 267 -20.63 -9.56 3.77
CA LEU A 267 -19.84 -8.37 3.49
C LEU A 267 -19.06 -7.88 4.73
N GLY A 268 -18.20 -6.90 4.54
CA GLY A 268 -17.49 -6.26 5.63
C GLY A 268 -16.87 -4.92 5.25
N PHE A 269 -16.02 -4.38 6.11
CA PHE A 269 -15.35 -3.10 5.89
C PHE A 269 -13.85 -3.28 5.93
N ALA A 270 -13.16 -3.03 4.81
CA ALA A 270 -11.73 -3.17 4.70
C ALA A 270 -11.15 -2.24 3.63
N ASN A 271 -9.86 -1.98 3.69
CA ASN A 271 -9.17 -1.34 2.58
C ASN A 271 -9.01 -2.32 1.41
N HIS A 272 -9.10 -1.81 0.17
CA HIS A 272 -9.11 -2.60 -1.07
C HIS A 272 -7.93 -3.59 -1.18
N TYR A 273 -6.73 -3.20 -0.73
CA TYR A 273 -5.54 -4.05 -0.87
C TYR A 273 -5.62 -5.36 -0.07
N TYR A 274 -6.45 -5.46 0.97
CA TYR A 274 -6.67 -6.72 1.66
C TYR A 274 -7.47 -7.71 0.81
N ILE A 275 -8.44 -7.20 0.03
CA ILE A 275 -9.20 -8.00 -0.94
C ILE A 275 -8.26 -8.52 -2.02
N GLN A 276 -7.43 -7.61 -2.59
CA GLN A 276 -6.45 -7.96 -3.61
C GLN A 276 -5.41 -8.98 -3.08
N ARG A 277 -5.02 -8.85 -1.82
CA ARG A 277 -4.13 -9.82 -1.16
C ARG A 277 -4.76 -11.20 -1.01
N VAL A 278 -6.05 -11.29 -0.71
CA VAL A 278 -6.79 -12.56 -0.72
C VAL A 278 -6.80 -13.16 -2.11
N LEU A 279 -7.16 -12.38 -3.13
CA LEU A 279 -7.22 -12.81 -4.53
C LEU A 279 -5.84 -13.20 -5.10
N ALA A 280 -4.77 -12.53 -4.67
CA ALA A 280 -3.41 -12.90 -5.05
C ALA A 280 -3.01 -14.31 -4.55
N GLY A 281 -3.46 -14.68 -3.36
CA GLY A 281 -3.25 -16.02 -2.79
C GLY A 281 -4.27 -17.06 -3.23
N ARG A 282 -5.49 -16.63 -3.57
CA ARG A 282 -6.65 -17.46 -3.93
C ARG A 282 -7.45 -16.81 -5.07
N PRO A 283 -6.99 -16.92 -6.35
CA PRO A 283 -7.59 -16.21 -7.48
C PRO A 283 -9.08 -16.49 -7.70
N GLU A 284 -9.55 -17.67 -7.31
CA GLU A 284 -10.95 -18.12 -7.46
C GLU A 284 -11.78 -17.87 -6.19
N ALA A 285 -11.27 -17.16 -5.20
CA ALA A 285 -12.04 -16.84 -3.99
C ALA A 285 -13.28 -16.00 -4.35
N PRO A 286 -14.46 -16.33 -3.80
CA PRO A 286 -15.69 -15.62 -4.11
C PRO A 286 -15.78 -14.28 -3.35
N ILE A 287 -14.85 -13.40 -3.60
CA ILE A 287 -14.78 -12.05 -3.00
C ILE A 287 -14.59 -11.01 -4.08
N ALA A 288 -15.28 -9.88 -3.95
CA ALA A 288 -15.09 -8.71 -4.80
C ALA A 288 -15.05 -7.42 -3.97
N THR A 289 -14.72 -6.32 -4.63
CA THR A 289 -14.57 -5.00 -4.03
C THR A 289 -15.75 -4.13 -4.40
N GLY A 290 -16.56 -3.75 -3.41
CA GLY A 290 -17.60 -2.74 -3.54
C GLY A 290 -17.10 -1.36 -3.11
N PHE A 291 -17.65 -0.31 -3.72
CA PHE A 291 -17.37 1.08 -3.39
C PHE A 291 -18.67 1.79 -3.01
N THR A 292 -18.58 2.78 -2.15
CA THR A 292 -19.63 3.79 -1.93
C THR A 292 -19.25 5.06 -2.67
N GLU A 293 -20.16 6.04 -2.75
CA GLU A 293 -20.01 7.23 -3.58
C GLU A 293 -19.86 8.50 -2.74
N GLY A 294 -18.65 9.09 -2.71
CA GLY A 294 -18.39 10.42 -2.16
C GLY A 294 -18.56 10.58 -0.65
N ASP A 295 -18.58 9.49 0.10
CA ASP A 295 -18.79 9.43 1.54
C ASP A 295 -17.61 8.82 2.31
N ALA A 296 -17.78 8.59 3.62
CA ALA A 296 -16.73 7.99 4.46
C ALA A 296 -16.34 6.57 4.02
N GLY A 297 -17.23 5.81 3.39
CA GLY A 297 -16.99 4.46 2.90
C GLY A 297 -16.09 4.41 1.67
N SER A 298 -15.90 5.54 0.99
CA SER A 298 -14.99 5.71 -0.16
C SER A 298 -13.78 6.60 0.14
N ILE A 299 -13.44 6.84 1.43
CA ILE A 299 -12.25 7.63 1.74
C ILE A 299 -11.00 7.04 1.12
N PHE A 300 -10.13 7.93 0.70
CA PHE A 300 -8.86 7.57 0.08
C PHE A 300 -7.71 8.20 0.86
N ASN A 301 -6.93 7.38 1.55
CA ASN A 301 -5.75 7.84 2.27
C ASN A 301 -4.50 7.54 1.45
N VAL A 302 -3.44 8.34 1.64
CA VAL A 302 -2.19 8.16 0.91
C VAL A 302 -1.02 7.86 1.83
N ALA A 303 -0.13 6.99 1.36
CA ALA A 303 1.27 7.06 1.76
C ALA A 303 1.92 8.19 0.97
N GLY A 304 2.89 8.86 1.54
CA GLY A 304 3.50 10.00 0.87
C GLY A 304 4.87 10.35 1.43
N ALA A 305 5.53 11.29 0.78
CA ALA A 305 6.86 11.74 1.16
C ALA A 305 6.96 13.26 1.20
N ALA A 306 7.81 13.74 2.10
CA ALA A 306 8.15 15.14 2.29
C ALA A 306 9.67 15.30 2.30
N ARG A 307 10.15 16.41 1.75
CA ARG A 307 11.52 16.85 1.93
C ARG A 307 11.64 17.59 3.25
N ILE A 308 12.61 17.20 4.06
CA ILE A 308 12.86 17.84 5.37
C ILE A 308 13.64 19.13 5.18
N SER A 309 13.18 20.21 5.84
CA SER A 309 13.76 21.55 5.72
C SER A 309 15.21 21.65 6.25
N ALA A 310 15.61 20.75 7.14
CA ALA A 310 16.97 20.67 7.69
C ALA A 310 17.94 19.85 6.82
N SER A 311 17.47 19.30 5.67
CA SER A 311 18.32 18.49 4.79
C SER A 311 19.49 19.31 4.22
N ASP A 312 20.69 18.74 4.31
CA ASP A 312 21.90 19.31 3.68
C ASP A 312 21.94 19.04 2.16
N THR A 313 21.03 18.16 1.66
CA THR A 313 20.93 17.75 0.26
C THR A 313 19.53 17.96 -0.32
N PRO A 314 18.96 19.18 -0.26
CA PRO A 314 17.55 19.41 -0.57
C PRO A 314 17.17 19.09 -2.03
N GLU A 315 18.09 19.24 -2.98
CA GLU A 315 17.84 18.90 -4.39
C GLU A 315 17.76 17.38 -4.58
N MET A 316 18.63 16.63 -3.89
CA MET A 316 18.64 15.17 -3.93
C MET A 316 17.39 14.61 -3.24
N ALA A 317 16.99 15.17 -2.10
CA ALA A 317 15.78 14.79 -1.39
C ALA A 317 14.52 14.96 -2.27
N ASP A 318 14.39 16.07 -2.97
CA ASP A 318 13.30 16.31 -3.93
C ASP A 318 13.33 15.32 -5.11
N LEU A 319 14.50 15.08 -5.69
CA LEU A 319 14.66 14.10 -6.76
C LEU A 319 14.34 12.69 -6.30
N PHE A 320 14.71 12.31 -5.08
CA PHE A 320 14.37 11.01 -4.53
C PHE A 320 12.85 10.86 -4.36
N VAL A 321 12.15 11.89 -3.84
CA VAL A 321 10.68 11.86 -3.78
C VAL A 321 10.09 11.71 -5.18
N ARG A 322 10.66 12.39 -6.19
CA ARG A 322 10.22 12.23 -7.58
C ARG A 322 10.43 10.82 -8.11
N HIS A 323 11.51 10.12 -7.73
CA HIS A 323 11.74 8.71 -8.09
C HIS A 323 10.70 7.76 -7.48
N LEU A 324 10.13 8.08 -6.32
CA LEU A 324 8.98 7.34 -5.77
C LEU A 324 7.70 7.53 -6.61
N LEU A 325 7.69 8.49 -7.53
CA LEU A 325 6.60 8.76 -8.48
C LEU A 325 6.92 8.29 -9.91
N SER A 326 8.03 7.57 -10.11
CA SER A 326 8.36 6.96 -11.40
C SER A 326 7.40 5.83 -11.76
N SER A 327 7.33 5.49 -13.04
CA SER A 327 6.56 4.34 -13.52
C SER A 327 6.95 3.04 -12.82
N GLU A 328 8.25 2.84 -12.52
CA GLU A 328 8.78 1.69 -11.82
C GLU A 328 8.28 1.60 -10.38
N ALA A 329 8.30 2.72 -9.66
CA ALA A 329 7.81 2.76 -8.29
C ALA A 329 6.29 2.61 -8.21
N GLN A 330 5.56 3.22 -9.13
CA GLN A 330 4.11 3.14 -9.16
C GLN A 330 3.61 1.74 -9.51
N GLU A 331 4.27 1.06 -10.47
CA GLU A 331 3.98 -0.35 -10.74
C GLU A 331 4.34 -1.25 -9.54
N TYR A 332 5.44 -0.94 -8.83
CA TYR A 332 5.77 -1.63 -7.58
C TYR A 332 4.63 -1.54 -6.56
N PHE A 333 4.09 -0.34 -6.34
CA PHE A 333 2.99 -0.18 -5.40
C PHE A 333 1.74 -0.95 -5.85
N ALA A 334 1.43 -0.94 -7.14
CA ALA A 334 0.31 -1.70 -7.67
C ALA A 334 0.46 -3.21 -7.46
N VAL A 335 1.61 -3.81 -7.80
CA VAL A 335 1.75 -5.27 -7.86
C VAL A 335 2.35 -5.91 -6.60
N ARG A 336 3.05 -5.15 -5.76
CA ARG A 336 3.69 -5.65 -4.53
C ARG A 336 2.94 -5.31 -3.27
N THR A 337 2.40 -4.09 -3.18
CA THR A 337 1.63 -3.65 -2.02
C THR A 337 0.12 -3.60 -2.28
N PHE A 338 -0.30 -3.78 -3.55
CA PHE A 338 -1.68 -3.70 -4.01
C PHE A 338 -2.33 -2.34 -3.75
N GLU A 339 -1.52 -1.31 -3.55
CA GLU A 339 -1.98 0.07 -3.37
C GLU A 339 -2.26 0.72 -4.73
N TYR A 340 -3.12 1.72 -4.75
CA TYR A 340 -3.39 2.51 -5.94
C TYR A 340 -2.15 3.31 -6.37
N PRO A 341 -1.73 3.23 -7.64
CA PRO A 341 -0.81 4.20 -8.20
C PRO A 341 -1.46 5.59 -8.22
N LEU A 342 -0.67 6.64 -8.01
CA LEU A 342 -1.15 8.02 -8.03
C LEU A 342 -0.73 8.79 -9.29
N VAL A 343 0.09 8.18 -10.14
CA VAL A 343 0.60 8.78 -11.37
C VAL A 343 -0.20 8.29 -12.58
N GLU A 344 -0.52 9.19 -13.49
CA GLU A 344 -1.25 8.89 -14.71
C GLU A 344 -0.52 7.83 -15.56
N GLY A 345 -1.30 6.90 -16.15
CA GLY A 345 -0.78 5.86 -17.03
C GLY A 345 -0.34 4.58 -16.32
N VAL A 346 -0.42 4.52 -14.98
CA VAL A 346 -0.21 3.28 -14.21
C VAL A 346 -1.53 2.83 -13.62
N GLU A 347 -1.99 1.67 -14.06
CA GLU A 347 -3.29 1.14 -13.66
C GLU A 347 -3.22 0.38 -12.32
N PRO A 348 -4.28 0.38 -11.50
CA PRO A 348 -4.35 -0.47 -10.32
C PRO A 348 -4.40 -1.96 -10.72
N VAL A 349 -4.25 -2.87 -9.74
CA VAL A 349 -4.34 -4.32 -9.99
C VAL A 349 -5.78 -4.82 -10.01
N GLY A 350 -5.98 -5.97 -10.64
CA GLY A 350 -7.28 -6.64 -10.68
C GLY A 350 -8.32 -5.86 -11.48
N ASN A 351 -9.56 -5.90 -11.01
CA ASN A 351 -10.69 -5.20 -11.62
C ASN A 351 -11.01 -3.88 -10.90
N LEU A 352 -10.02 -3.33 -10.19
CA LEU A 352 -10.22 -2.03 -9.52
C LEU A 352 -10.38 -0.91 -10.57
N PRO A 353 -11.35 0.00 -10.37
CA PRO A 353 -11.49 1.15 -11.26
C PRO A 353 -10.25 2.05 -11.17
N PRO A 354 -9.86 2.73 -12.26
CA PRO A 354 -8.83 3.76 -12.20
C PRO A 354 -9.18 4.85 -11.18
N ILE A 355 -8.15 5.46 -10.56
CA ILE A 355 -8.33 6.45 -9.48
C ILE A 355 -9.23 7.63 -9.86
N ASN A 356 -9.25 8.04 -11.14
CA ASN A 356 -10.07 9.11 -11.65
C ASN A 356 -11.56 8.74 -11.83
N GLN A 357 -11.92 7.48 -11.61
CA GLN A 357 -13.30 6.99 -11.60
C GLN A 357 -13.83 6.76 -10.17
N LEU A 358 -12.98 6.91 -9.15
CA LEU A 358 -13.41 6.83 -7.77
C LEU A 358 -14.06 8.14 -7.33
N GLU A 359 -15.24 8.06 -6.76
CA GLU A 359 -15.90 9.17 -6.11
C GLU A 359 -15.39 9.31 -4.67
N VAL A 360 -14.25 10.01 -4.54
CA VAL A 360 -13.59 10.22 -3.24
C VAL A 360 -14.14 11.49 -2.60
N PRO A 361 -14.52 11.47 -1.30
CA PRO A 361 -14.99 12.66 -0.62
C PRO A 361 -13.87 13.71 -0.50
N ASN A 362 -14.25 14.97 -0.57
CA ASN A 362 -13.32 16.08 -0.35
C ASN A 362 -13.10 16.28 1.15
N ILE A 363 -12.00 15.76 1.66
CA ILE A 363 -11.60 15.83 3.06
C ILE A 363 -10.12 16.13 3.16
N ASP A 364 -9.73 16.92 4.15
CA ASP A 364 -8.32 17.09 4.51
C ASP A 364 -7.77 15.79 5.09
N LEU A 365 -6.91 15.11 4.31
CA LEU A 365 -6.36 13.80 4.65
C LEU A 365 -5.49 13.84 5.92
N SER A 366 -4.93 15.00 6.29
CA SER A 366 -4.14 15.14 7.52
C SER A 366 -4.98 14.88 8.77
N GLN A 367 -6.26 15.20 8.74
CA GLN A 367 -7.19 15.03 9.86
C GLN A 367 -7.54 13.56 10.14
N LEU A 368 -7.38 12.66 9.17
CA LEU A 368 -7.69 11.23 9.33
C LEU A 368 -6.82 10.52 10.38
N SER A 369 -5.70 11.12 10.77
CA SER A 369 -4.82 10.58 11.83
C SER A 369 -5.13 11.10 13.23
N ASN A 370 -6.05 12.05 13.36
CA ASN A 370 -6.48 12.56 14.67
C ASN A 370 -7.55 11.65 15.29
N LEU A 371 -7.11 10.47 15.73
CA LEU A 371 -8.01 9.40 16.20
C LEU A 371 -8.55 9.59 17.61
N GLY A 372 -8.04 10.58 18.38
CA GLY A 372 -8.34 10.69 19.82
C GLY A 372 -9.83 10.79 20.13
N GLU A 373 -10.53 11.71 19.49
CA GLU A 373 -11.97 11.91 19.66
C GLU A 373 -12.80 10.75 19.12
N THR A 374 -12.38 10.17 17.99
CA THR A 374 -13.02 9.00 17.40
C THR A 374 -12.94 7.77 18.32
N VAL A 375 -11.77 7.51 18.88
CA VAL A 375 -11.58 6.40 19.83
C VAL A 375 -12.41 6.62 21.10
N ALA A 376 -12.51 7.87 21.57
CA ALA A 376 -13.38 8.21 22.71
C ALA A 376 -14.86 7.91 22.38
N LEU A 377 -15.34 8.40 21.24
CA LEU A 377 -16.69 8.15 20.77
C LEU A 377 -16.99 6.64 20.62
N MET A 378 -16.10 5.88 19.98
CA MET A 378 -16.30 4.45 19.79
C MET A 378 -16.34 3.67 21.13
N ARG A 379 -15.61 4.14 22.16
CA ARG A 379 -15.68 3.57 23.52
C ARG A 379 -17.00 3.92 24.21
N GLU A 380 -17.47 5.15 24.08
CA GLU A 380 -18.76 5.57 24.62
C GLU A 380 -19.92 4.76 24.06
N GLU A 381 -19.86 4.43 22.77
CA GLU A 381 -20.85 3.59 22.09
C GLU A 381 -20.60 2.05 22.28
N GLY A 382 -19.57 1.67 23.02
CA GLY A 382 -19.30 0.26 23.33
C GLY A 382 -18.78 -0.57 22.16
N VAL A 383 -18.23 0.08 21.13
CA VAL A 383 -17.60 -0.56 19.96
C VAL A 383 -16.14 -0.97 20.25
N LEU A 384 -15.48 -0.27 21.22
CA LEU A 384 -14.13 -0.53 21.69
C LEU A 384 -14.09 -0.90 23.17
#